data_9d21b480831928c7c7ae3ce37b6d97c3
#
_entry.id   9d21b480831928c7c7ae3ce37b6d97c3
#
_cell.length_a   1.000
_cell.length_b   1.000
_cell.length_c   1.000
_cell.angle_alpha   90.00
_cell.angle_beta   90.00
_cell.angle_gamma   90.00
#
_symmetry.space_group_name_H-M   'P 1'
#
loop_
_entity.id
_entity.type
_entity.pdbx_description
1 polymer ?
#
loop_
_entity_poly.entity_id
_entity_poly.type
_entity_poly.pdbx_seq_one_letter_code
_entity_poly.pdbx_strand_id
1 'polypeptide(L)'
;MITKKIIIFMILIGSTGISTSAYAEPQVSAIMEKTTYTYCERLVYSIEVSEVTGDLAIIHIRDGAGGKSSAIPIPIEKLSNPIPSLHAFEKDIFPLGKYFIDIEYSGSTATLEFDLVDSNNLCISEAMQPVVVKWINGEFTDGMLISGFQNIVDKKLIDVPFEITEKNIDKLNIPEWVKSIGKGWVMGIISDQMFVNNLQ
;
A
#
# COMPACT_ATOMS: atom_id res chain seq x y z
N MET A 1 5.05 31.08 -90.86
CA MET A 1 4.22 31.20 -89.64
C MET A 1 4.24 29.81 -88.95
N ILE A 2 5.08 29.66 -87.92
CA ILE A 2 5.36 28.35 -87.26
C ILE A 2 4.56 28.26 -86.00
N THR A 3 3.55 27.38 -85.96
CA THR A 3 2.74 27.11 -84.79
C THR A 3 3.45 26.09 -83.84
N LYS A 4 3.91 26.57 -82.71
CA LYS A 4 4.48 25.73 -81.66
C LYS A 4 3.33 24.96 -80.97
N LYS A 5 3.33 23.62 -81.06
CA LYS A 5 2.51 22.74 -80.23
C LYS A 5 3.20 22.56 -78.92
N ILE A 6 2.59 23.05 -77.88
CA ILE A 6 3.02 22.79 -76.46
C ILE A 6 2.38 21.45 -76.02
N ILE A 7 3.21 20.45 -75.82
CA ILE A 7 2.80 19.17 -75.23
C ILE A 7 2.90 19.34 -73.66
N ILE A 8 1.77 19.40 -73.03
CA ILE A 8 1.69 19.38 -71.54
C ILE A 8 1.81 17.93 -71.08
N PHE A 9 2.95 17.59 -70.50
CA PHE A 9 3.18 16.30 -69.86
C PHE A 9 2.60 16.34 -68.45
N MET A 10 1.41 15.75 -68.23
CA MET A 10 0.79 15.65 -66.92
C MET A 10 1.45 14.51 -66.19
N ILE A 11 2.35 14.83 -65.22
CA ILE A 11 2.96 13.87 -64.33
C ILE A 11 1.93 13.57 -63.22
N LEU A 12 1.29 12.40 -63.30
CA LEU A 12 0.43 11.86 -62.24
C LEU A 12 1.32 11.31 -61.15
N ILE A 13 1.59 12.12 -60.11
CA ILE A 13 2.29 11.66 -58.90
C ILE A 13 1.26 10.85 -58.10
N GLY A 14 1.32 9.52 -58.23
CA GLY A 14 0.58 8.60 -57.38
C GLY A 14 1.12 8.70 -55.95
N SER A 15 0.42 9.38 -55.06
CA SER A 15 0.69 9.35 -53.64
C SER A 15 0.28 7.97 -53.10
N THR A 16 1.24 7.04 -53.02
CA THR A 16 1.06 5.83 -52.19
C THR A 16 1.01 6.27 -50.74
N GLY A 17 -0.20 6.40 -50.24
CA GLY A 17 -0.41 6.62 -48.80
C GLY A 17 0.15 5.43 -48.05
N ILE A 18 1.30 5.60 -47.44
CA ILE A 18 1.82 4.67 -46.43
C ILE A 18 0.92 4.86 -45.21
N SER A 19 -0.09 4.01 -45.07
CA SER A 19 -0.88 3.91 -43.84
C SER A 19 0.05 3.32 -42.76
N THR A 20 0.72 4.18 -42.03
CA THR A 20 1.35 3.77 -40.76
C THR A 20 0.21 3.44 -39.81
N SER A 21 -0.01 2.15 -39.53
CA SER A 21 -0.85 1.74 -38.45
C SER A 21 -0.22 2.31 -37.17
N ALA A 22 -0.75 3.40 -36.64
CA ALA A 22 -0.39 3.87 -35.33
C ALA A 22 -0.97 2.83 -34.35
N TYR A 23 -0.12 1.92 -33.86
CA TYR A 23 -0.46 1.13 -32.69
C TYR A 23 -0.59 2.13 -31.55
N ALA A 24 -1.79 2.23 -30.98
CA ALA A 24 -1.98 3.01 -29.77
C ALA A 24 -1.17 2.34 -28.66
N GLU A 25 -0.36 3.10 -27.95
CA GLU A 25 0.35 2.59 -26.77
C GLU A 25 -0.67 2.09 -25.77
N PRO A 26 -0.41 0.94 -25.09
CA PRO A 26 -1.26 0.46 -24.02
C PRO A 26 -1.47 1.55 -22.98
N GLN A 27 -2.72 1.79 -22.60
CA GLN A 27 -3.07 2.80 -21.60
C GLN A 27 -3.14 2.16 -20.23
N VAL A 28 -2.66 2.87 -19.21
CA VAL A 28 -2.81 2.49 -17.81
C VAL A 28 -3.62 3.56 -17.07
N SER A 29 -4.51 3.11 -16.22
CA SER A 29 -5.22 3.93 -15.22
C SER A 29 -5.27 3.18 -13.90
N ALA A 30 -5.64 3.86 -12.84
CA ALA A 30 -5.80 3.22 -11.55
C ALA A 30 -6.99 3.82 -10.80
N ILE A 31 -7.62 2.99 -9.97
CA ILE A 31 -8.83 3.34 -9.21
C ILE A 31 -8.63 2.90 -7.77
N MET A 32 -9.04 3.73 -6.82
CA MET A 32 -9.16 3.37 -5.40
C MET A 32 -10.55 3.74 -4.89
N GLU A 33 -11.04 2.96 -3.91
CA GLU A 33 -12.39 3.15 -3.35
C GLU A 33 -12.48 4.38 -2.45
N LYS A 34 -11.38 4.75 -1.81
CA LYS A 34 -11.30 5.92 -0.92
C LYS A 34 -9.95 6.63 -1.06
N THR A 35 -9.96 7.91 -0.77
CA THR A 35 -8.77 8.79 -0.86
C THR A 35 -8.24 9.23 0.50
N THR A 36 -8.83 8.73 1.60
CA THR A 36 -8.38 9.03 2.96
C THR A 36 -8.23 7.74 3.73
N TYR A 37 -7.05 7.52 4.29
CA TYR A 37 -6.68 6.35 5.08
C TYR A 37 -6.22 6.77 6.47
N THR A 38 -6.28 5.82 7.41
CA THR A 38 -5.76 5.98 8.77
C THR A 38 -4.75 4.87 9.08
N TYR A 39 -4.03 5.02 10.18
CA TYR A 39 -3.17 3.93 10.65
C TYR A 39 -3.96 2.64 10.89
N CYS A 40 -3.32 1.50 10.75
CA CYS A 40 -3.88 0.14 10.73
C CYS A 40 -4.78 -0.18 9.52
N GLU A 41 -5.06 0.74 8.65
CA GLU A 41 -5.72 0.43 7.39
C GLU A 41 -4.72 -0.01 6.33
N ARG A 42 -5.18 -0.87 5.43
CA ARG A 42 -4.42 -1.29 4.26
C ARG A 42 -4.86 -0.52 3.04
N LEU A 43 -3.89 -0.11 2.24
CA LEU A 43 -4.15 0.48 0.94
C LEU A 43 -4.66 -0.61 -0.01
N VAL A 44 -5.77 -0.32 -0.68
CA VAL A 44 -6.34 -1.17 -1.74
C VAL A 44 -6.65 -0.29 -2.94
N TYR A 45 -6.12 -0.66 -4.10
CA TYR A 45 -6.40 -0.01 -5.37
C TYR A 45 -6.38 -1.04 -6.50
N SER A 46 -6.90 -0.70 -7.66
CA SER A 46 -6.86 -1.53 -8.86
C SER A 46 -6.08 -0.82 -9.96
N ILE A 47 -5.25 -1.55 -10.67
CA ILE A 47 -4.62 -1.10 -11.90
C ILE A 47 -5.45 -1.60 -13.07
N GLU A 48 -5.91 -0.68 -13.90
CA GLU A 48 -6.66 -0.95 -15.12
C GLU A 48 -5.76 -0.71 -16.33
N VAL A 49 -5.69 -1.68 -17.24
CA VAL A 49 -4.92 -1.57 -18.47
C VAL A 49 -5.81 -1.82 -19.68
N SER A 50 -5.53 -1.15 -20.80
CA SER A 50 -6.27 -1.38 -22.05
C SER A 50 -5.87 -2.68 -22.75
N GLU A 51 -4.65 -3.20 -22.46
CA GLU A 51 -4.10 -4.42 -23.05
C GLU A 51 -3.10 -5.05 -22.08
N VAL A 52 -3.07 -6.38 -22.00
CA VAL A 52 -2.06 -7.14 -21.25
C VAL A 52 -0.89 -7.43 -22.18
N THR A 53 0.23 -6.71 -22.01
CA THR A 53 1.42 -6.82 -22.88
C THR A 53 2.40 -7.90 -22.41
N GLY A 54 2.27 -8.34 -21.13
CA GLY A 54 3.25 -9.20 -20.47
C GLY A 54 4.35 -8.45 -19.72
N ASP A 55 4.37 -7.11 -19.81
CA ASP A 55 5.27 -6.28 -19.03
C ASP A 55 4.83 -6.23 -17.56
N LEU A 56 5.78 -5.88 -16.69
CA LEU A 56 5.48 -5.56 -15.29
C LEU A 56 5.04 -4.10 -15.18
N ALA A 57 4.03 -3.82 -14.38
CA ALA A 57 3.80 -2.45 -13.93
C ALA A 57 4.83 -2.11 -12.85
N ILE A 58 5.45 -0.94 -12.98
CA ILE A 58 6.40 -0.43 -11.99
C ILE A 58 5.69 0.62 -11.14
N ILE A 59 5.67 0.38 -9.83
CA ILE A 59 4.99 1.24 -8.88
C ILE A 59 6.02 1.94 -7.99
N HIS A 60 5.77 3.20 -7.72
CA HIS A 60 6.46 3.95 -6.69
C HIS A 60 5.45 4.62 -5.77
N ILE A 61 5.68 4.53 -4.46
CA ILE A 61 4.96 5.30 -3.47
C ILE A 61 5.80 6.53 -3.15
N ARG A 62 5.20 7.71 -3.25
CA ARG A 62 5.85 8.99 -3.00
C ARG A 62 5.07 9.75 -1.94
N ASP A 63 5.77 10.32 -0.96
CA ASP A 63 5.17 11.22 0.04
C ASP A 63 5.08 12.68 -0.49
N GLY A 64 4.32 13.50 0.21
CA GLY A 64 4.17 14.93 -0.13
C GLY A 64 5.45 15.76 0.02
N ALA A 65 6.47 15.25 0.72
CA ALA A 65 7.78 15.89 0.87
C ALA A 65 8.74 15.54 -0.27
N GLY A 66 8.35 14.61 -1.16
CA GLY A 66 9.14 14.18 -2.31
C GLY A 66 9.97 12.92 -2.07
N GLY A 67 9.85 12.29 -0.88
CA GLY A 67 10.40 10.96 -0.63
C GLY A 67 9.74 9.93 -1.56
N LYS A 68 10.53 9.02 -2.14
CA LYS A 68 10.06 8.04 -3.10
C LYS A 68 10.54 6.64 -2.74
N SER A 69 9.67 5.66 -2.76
CA SER A 69 10.02 4.26 -2.54
C SER A 69 10.93 3.71 -3.65
N SER A 70 11.57 2.57 -3.38
CA SER A 70 12.14 1.74 -4.43
C SER A 70 11.05 1.32 -5.45
N ALA A 71 11.47 0.92 -6.64
CA ALA A 71 10.56 0.38 -7.64
C ALA A 71 9.95 -0.94 -7.15
N ILE A 72 8.62 -1.05 -7.24
CA ILE A 72 7.85 -2.23 -6.86
C ILE A 72 7.28 -2.81 -8.16
N PRO A 73 7.85 -3.92 -8.69
CA PRO A 73 7.33 -4.56 -9.89
C PRO A 73 6.09 -5.39 -9.57
N ILE A 74 5.01 -5.18 -10.32
CA ILE A 74 3.75 -5.90 -10.21
C ILE A 74 3.42 -6.59 -11.53
N PRO A 75 3.16 -7.90 -11.55
CA PRO A 75 2.71 -8.59 -12.74
C PRO A 75 1.28 -8.16 -13.10
N ILE A 76 1.06 -7.84 -14.37
CA ILE A 76 -0.25 -7.52 -14.92
C ILE A 76 -0.76 -8.73 -15.70
N GLU A 77 -1.75 -9.42 -15.14
CA GLU A 77 -2.29 -10.66 -15.70
C GLU A 77 -3.66 -10.47 -16.36
N LYS A 78 -4.36 -9.38 -16.03
CA LYS A 78 -5.72 -9.09 -16.48
C LYS A 78 -5.86 -7.62 -16.85
N LEU A 79 -6.97 -7.25 -17.47
CA LEU A 79 -7.30 -5.85 -17.74
C LEU A 79 -7.56 -5.06 -16.45
N SER A 80 -8.03 -5.73 -15.39
CA SER A 80 -8.24 -5.16 -14.05
C SER A 80 -7.51 -6.01 -13.02
N ASN A 81 -6.59 -5.38 -12.27
CA ASN A 81 -5.71 -6.05 -11.32
C ASN A 81 -5.84 -5.38 -9.94
N PRO A 82 -6.59 -5.97 -9.00
CA PRO A 82 -6.66 -5.45 -7.64
C PRO A 82 -5.34 -5.68 -6.91
N ILE A 83 -4.81 -4.62 -6.33
CA ILE A 83 -3.51 -4.60 -5.63
C ILE A 83 -3.74 -4.25 -4.16
N PRO A 84 -3.87 -5.22 -3.27
CA PRO A 84 -3.87 -4.96 -1.83
C PRO A 84 -2.45 -4.69 -1.34
N SER A 85 -2.29 -3.72 -0.44
CA SER A 85 -1.03 -3.56 0.28
C SER A 85 -0.75 -4.80 1.14
N LEU A 86 0.50 -5.23 1.17
CA LEU A 86 0.95 -6.34 2.03
C LEU A 86 0.86 -5.97 3.51
N HIS A 87 1.09 -4.70 3.84
CA HIS A 87 1.12 -4.19 5.21
C HIS A 87 0.12 -3.04 5.38
N ALA A 88 -0.37 -2.88 6.60
CA ALA A 88 -1.14 -1.73 7.00
C ALA A 88 -0.24 -0.48 7.10
N PHE A 89 -0.85 0.70 7.12
CA PHE A 89 -0.12 1.92 7.43
C PHE A 89 0.33 1.92 8.88
N GLU A 90 1.63 1.95 9.11
CA GLU A 90 2.24 1.98 10.45
C GLU A 90 2.90 3.34 10.69
N LYS A 91 2.77 3.84 11.93
CA LYS A 91 3.17 5.19 12.34
C LYS A 91 4.68 5.44 12.24
N ASP A 92 5.49 4.39 12.39
CA ASP A 92 6.96 4.44 12.29
C ASP A 92 7.47 4.40 10.85
N ILE A 93 6.63 3.98 9.91
CA ILE A 93 6.99 3.85 8.49
C ILE A 93 6.40 4.98 7.66
N PHE A 94 5.14 5.35 7.92
CA PHE A 94 4.38 6.29 7.12
C PHE A 94 4.04 7.53 7.95
N PRO A 95 4.74 8.67 7.78
CA PRO A 95 4.32 9.96 8.33
C PRO A 95 2.93 10.36 7.86
N LEU A 96 2.19 11.10 8.67
CA LEU A 96 0.91 11.68 8.25
C LEU A 96 1.11 12.65 7.08
N GLY A 97 0.18 12.66 6.16
CA GLY A 97 0.21 13.58 5.04
C GLY A 97 -0.29 12.98 3.73
N LYS A 98 0.04 13.67 2.67
CA LYS A 98 -0.34 13.33 1.31
C LYS A 98 0.63 12.33 0.69
N TYR A 99 0.08 11.35 -0.01
CA TYR A 99 0.82 10.32 -0.73
C TYR A 99 0.36 10.20 -2.17
N PHE A 100 1.27 9.71 -3.01
CA PHE A 100 1.02 9.44 -4.42
C PHE A 100 1.49 8.03 -4.75
N ILE A 101 0.75 7.35 -5.60
CA ILE A 101 1.14 6.07 -6.20
C ILE A 101 1.37 6.35 -7.68
N ASP A 102 2.63 6.43 -8.07
CA ASP A 102 3.02 6.59 -9.47
C ASP A 102 3.16 5.20 -10.09
N ILE A 103 2.47 4.98 -11.19
CA ILE A 103 2.39 3.69 -11.90
C ILE A 103 2.88 3.90 -13.32
N GLU A 104 3.78 3.04 -13.76
CA GLU A 104 4.27 2.98 -15.14
C GLU A 104 4.02 1.59 -15.71
N TYR A 105 3.43 1.51 -16.90
CA TYR A 105 3.16 0.26 -17.61
C TYR A 105 3.26 0.46 -19.10
N SER A 106 4.14 -0.30 -19.77
CA SER A 106 4.34 -0.28 -21.25
C SER A 106 4.44 1.13 -21.84
N GLY A 107 5.19 2.03 -21.16
CA GLY A 107 5.38 3.42 -21.59
C GLY A 107 4.29 4.40 -21.19
N SER A 108 3.15 3.93 -20.69
CA SER A 108 2.05 4.75 -20.16
C SER A 108 2.18 4.94 -18.65
N THR A 109 1.65 6.04 -18.11
CA THR A 109 1.74 6.36 -16.68
C THR A 109 0.38 6.74 -16.10
N ALA A 110 0.19 6.44 -14.81
CA ALA A 110 -0.95 6.88 -14.02
C ALA A 110 -0.49 7.27 -12.61
N THR A 111 -1.21 8.15 -11.95
CA THR A 111 -0.94 8.53 -10.57
C THR A 111 -2.25 8.53 -9.77
N LEU A 112 -2.22 7.90 -8.59
CA LEU A 112 -3.26 8.00 -7.59
C LEU A 112 -2.77 8.90 -6.45
N GLU A 113 -3.71 9.56 -5.78
CA GLU A 113 -3.44 10.44 -4.64
C GLU A 113 -4.32 10.02 -3.46
N PHE A 114 -3.74 9.98 -2.26
CA PHE A 114 -4.47 9.76 -1.02
C PHE A 114 -3.84 10.52 0.14
N ASP A 115 -4.63 10.73 1.19
CA ASP A 115 -4.20 11.34 2.44
C ASP A 115 -4.16 10.29 3.56
N LEU A 116 -3.06 10.23 4.30
CA LEU A 116 -2.96 9.47 5.54
C LEU A 116 -3.17 10.42 6.71
N VAL A 117 -4.22 10.19 7.49
CA VAL A 117 -4.62 11.03 8.62
C VAL A 117 -4.63 10.24 9.92
N ASP A 118 -4.51 10.92 11.05
CA ASP A 118 -4.67 10.29 12.36
C ASP A 118 -6.16 10.14 12.68
N SER A 119 -6.57 8.93 13.00
CA SER A 119 -7.95 8.63 13.44
C SER A 119 -8.15 8.84 14.94
N ASN A 120 -7.10 9.08 15.71
CA ASN A 120 -7.05 8.99 17.16
C ASN A 120 -7.45 7.60 17.72
N ASN A 121 -7.56 6.59 16.87
CA ASN A 121 -7.80 5.22 17.30
C ASN A 121 -6.46 4.55 17.66
N LEU A 122 -6.50 3.68 18.67
CA LEU A 122 -5.36 2.85 18.98
C LEU A 122 -5.08 1.92 17.81
N CYS A 123 -3.83 1.91 17.36
CA CYS A 123 -3.34 1.04 16.31
C CYS A 123 -2.08 0.31 16.79
N ILE A 124 -2.16 -1.01 16.93
CA ILE A 124 -1.03 -1.86 17.31
C ILE A 124 -0.34 -2.32 16.02
N SER A 125 0.97 -2.09 15.93
CA SER A 125 1.79 -2.58 14.81
C SER A 125 1.58 -4.08 14.55
N GLU A 126 1.46 -4.45 13.28
CA GLU A 126 1.38 -5.86 12.86
C GLU A 126 2.57 -6.69 13.38
N ALA A 127 3.72 -6.05 13.67
CA ALA A 127 4.90 -6.69 14.25
C ALA A 127 4.63 -7.30 15.63
N MET A 128 3.58 -6.87 16.34
CA MET A 128 3.17 -7.48 17.63
C MET A 128 2.43 -8.80 17.48
N GLN A 129 1.86 -9.10 16.32
CA GLN A 129 1.11 -10.36 16.13
C GLN A 129 1.96 -11.61 16.44
N PRO A 130 3.18 -11.79 15.92
CA PRO A 130 4.01 -12.95 16.27
C PRO A 130 4.39 -12.99 17.74
N VAL A 131 4.55 -11.84 18.41
CA VAL A 131 4.82 -11.77 19.86
C VAL A 131 3.64 -12.32 20.65
N VAL A 132 2.42 -11.88 20.33
CA VAL A 132 1.18 -12.34 20.98
C VAL A 132 0.94 -13.83 20.67
N VAL A 133 1.17 -14.30 19.45
CA VAL A 133 1.03 -15.72 19.10
C VAL A 133 1.96 -16.59 19.95
N LYS A 134 3.23 -16.22 20.07
CA LYS A 134 4.20 -16.95 20.90
C LYS A 134 3.82 -16.95 22.39
N TRP A 135 3.30 -15.84 22.88
CA TRP A 135 2.79 -15.76 24.25
C TRP A 135 1.57 -16.67 24.47
N ILE A 136 0.60 -16.67 23.56
CA ILE A 136 -0.58 -17.55 23.62
C ILE A 136 -0.17 -19.03 23.66
N ASN A 137 0.85 -19.40 22.88
CA ASN A 137 1.36 -20.75 22.79
C ASN A 137 2.26 -21.15 23.99
N GLY A 138 2.55 -20.21 24.90
CA GLY A 138 3.43 -20.45 26.05
C GLY A 138 4.92 -20.47 25.73
N GLU A 139 5.31 -20.05 24.52
CA GLU A 139 6.71 -19.88 24.11
C GLU A 139 7.31 -18.62 24.75
N PHE A 140 6.50 -17.59 24.93
CA PHE A 140 6.86 -16.34 25.60
C PHE A 140 6.19 -16.23 26.95
N THR A 141 6.89 -15.67 27.94
CA THR A 141 6.35 -15.35 29.26
C THR A 141 5.50 -14.09 29.21
N ASP A 142 4.69 -13.85 30.24
CA ASP A 142 3.92 -12.62 30.39
C ASP A 142 4.82 -11.38 30.39
N GLY A 143 6.00 -11.48 31.02
CA GLY A 143 7.00 -10.41 31.01
C GLY A 143 7.51 -10.09 29.61
N MET A 144 7.71 -11.10 28.74
CA MET A 144 8.13 -10.88 27.35
C MET A 144 7.04 -10.18 26.54
N LEU A 145 5.77 -10.53 26.75
CA LEU A 145 4.64 -9.83 26.11
C LEU A 145 4.64 -8.35 26.51
N ILE A 146 4.68 -8.07 27.82
CA ILE A 146 4.64 -6.70 28.34
C ILE A 146 5.86 -5.90 27.88
N SER A 147 7.06 -6.50 27.83
CA SER A 147 8.25 -5.84 27.28
C SER A 147 8.11 -5.50 25.81
N GLY A 148 7.42 -6.35 25.03
CA GLY A 148 7.07 -6.06 23.64
C GLY A 148 6.18 -4.82 23.53
N PHE A 149 5.13 -4.74 24.34
CA PHE A 149 4.25 -3.56 24.40
C PHE A 149 4.99 -2.32 24.89
N GLN A 150 5.83 -2.43 25.94
CA GLN A 150 6.65 -1.31 26.40
C GLN A 150 7.49 -0.71 25.28
N ASN A 151 8.12 -1.54 24.46
CA ASN A 151 8.94 -1.08 23.36
C ASN A 151 8.15 -0.21 22.34
N ILE A 152 6.92 -0.60 22.01
CA ILE A 152 6.09 0.18 21.08
C ILE A 152 5.52 1.45 21.72
N VAL A 153 5.27 1.44 23.05
CA VAL A 153 4.90 2.64 23.82
C VAL A 153 6.07 3.62 23.88
N ASP A 154 7.27 3.15 24.22
CA ASP A 154 8.47 4.00 24.31
C ASP A 154 8.82 4.66 22.98
N LYS A 155 8.57 3.97 21.88
CA LYS A 155 8.70 4.52 20.52
C LYS A 155 7.56 5.45 20.11
N LYS A 156 6.57 5.67 20.97
CA LYS A 156 5.35 6.46 20.69
C LYS A 156 4.56 5.96 19.48
N LEU A 157 4.63 4.66 19.20
CA LEU A 157 3.87 4.04 18.12
C LEU A 157 2.43 3.78 18.53
N ILE A 158 2.18 3.60 19.82
CA ILE A 158 0.84 3.58 20.41
C ILE A 158 0.77 4.51 21.62
N ASP A 159 -0.38 5.14 21.81
CA ASP A 159 -0.74 5.85 23.04
C ASP A 159 -1.60 4.93 23.90
N VAL A 160 -1.08 4.53 25.05
CA VAL A 160 -1.84 3.77 26.04
C VAL A 160 -2.22 4.67 27.20
N PRO A 161 -3.45 4.58 27.75
CA PRO A 161 -3.92 5.46 28.80
C PRO A 161 -3.36 5.12 30.21
N PHE A 162 -2.25 4.38 30.26
CA PHE A 162 -1.63 3.93 31.52
C PHE A 162 -0.11 3.87 31.37
N GLU A 163 0.60 4.00 32.51
CA GLU A 163 2.05 3.84 32.56
C GLU A 163 2.40 2.36 32.81
N ILE A 164 3.24 1.80 31.94
CA ILE A 164 3.85 0.50 32.16
C ILE A 164 5.04 0.74 33.11
N THR A 165 4.90 0.42 34.37
CA THR A 165 5.98 0.56 35.35
C THR A 165 6.83 -0.71 35.39
N GLU A 166 8.15 -0.57 35.20
CA GLU A 166 9.12 -1.67 35.12
C GLU A 166 9.22 -2.55 36.38
N LYS A 167 8.51 -2.23 37.48
CA LYS A 167 8.63 -2.98 38.72
C LYS A 167 8.05 -4.37 38.60
N ASN A 168 8.92 -5.37 38.49
CA ASN A 168 8.65 -6.81 38.54
C ASN A 168 8.02 -7.45 37.28
N ILE A 169 8.49 -7.12 36.12
CA ILE A 169 8.10 -7.77 34.84
C ILE A 169 8.19 -9.31 34.95
N ASP A 170 9.22 -9.84 35.65
CA ASP A 170 9.40 -11.29 35.84
C ASP A 170 8.38 -11.96 36.76
N LYS A 171 7.58 -11.19 37.50
CA LYS A 171 6.54 -11.69 38.40
C LYS A 171 5.12 -11.41 37.92
N LEU A 172 4.98 -10.85 36.74
CA LEU A 172 3.69 -10.63 36.13
C LEU A 172 3.02 -11.98 35.86
N ASN A 173 1.76 -12.06 36.25
CA ASN A 173 0.91 -13.20 35.96
C ASN A 173 -0.38 -12.69 35.30
N ILE A 174 -0.40 -12.77 34.00
CA ILE A 174 -1.58 -12.40 33.21
C ILE A 174 -2.59 -13.55 33.33
N PRO A 175 -3.83 -13.29 33.73
CA PRO A 175 -4.84 -14.33 33.86
C PRO A 175 -5.04 -15.09 32.53
N GLU A 176 -5.22 -16.41 32.61
CA GLU A 176 -5.34 -17.27 31.42
C GLU A 176 -6.46 -16.87 30.46
N TRP A 177 -7.55 -16.27 30.98
CA TRP A 177 -8.63 -15.77 30.12
C TRP A 177 -8.20 -14.65 29.16
N VAL A 178 -7.16 -13.88 29.51
CA VAL A 178 -6.61 -12.82 28.63
C VAL A 178 -5.97 -13.42 27.38
N LYS A 179 -5.46 -14.65 27.44
CA LYS A 179 -4.97 -15.36 26.24
C LYS A 179 -6.09 -15.62 25.25
N SER A 180 -7.33 -15.82 25.71
CA SER A 180 -8.48 -15.93 24.82
C SER A 180 -8.80 -14.61 24.12
N ILE A 181 -8.61 -13.47 24.80
CA ILE A 181 -8.69 -12.13 24.19
C ILE A 181 -7.58 -11.96 23.14
N GLY A 182 -6.34 -12.33 23.50
CA GLY A 182 -5.20 -12.31 22.55
C GLY A 182 -5.44 -13.14 21.29
N LYS A 183 -6.05 -14.36 21.44
CA LYS A 183 -6.46 -15.18 20.28
C LYS A 183 -7.47 -14.45 19.41
N GLY A 184 -8.49 -13.84 20.01
CA GLY A 184 -9.50 -13.06 19.29
C GLY A 184 -8.89 -11.87 18.56
N TRP A 185 -7.88 -11.21 19.16
CA TRP A 185 -7.17 -10.11 18.51
C TRP A 185 -6.34 -10.58 17.31
N VAL A 186 -5.54 -11.64 17.46
CA VAL A 186 -4.76 -12.23 16.35
C VAL A 186 -5.66 -12.68 15.19
N MET A 187 -6.88 -13.14 15.50
CA MET A 187 -7.89 -13.52 14.50
C MET A 187 -8.66 -12.33 13.91
N GLY A 188 -8.41 -11.10 14.35
CA GLY A 188 -9.11 -9.89 13.90
C GLY A 188 -10.56 -9.77 14.40
N ILE A 189 -10.97 -10.57 15.39
CA ILE A 189 -12.31 -10.55 16.00
C ILE A 189 -12.40 -9.44 17.06
N ILE A 190 -11.28 -9.16 17.74
CA ILE A 190 -11.15 -8.17 18.80
C ILE A 190 -10.29 -7.03 18.31
N SER A 191 -10.75 -5.79 18.53
CA SER A 191 -10.01 -4.59 18.12
C SER A 191 -8.78 -4.36 19.01
N ASP A 192 -7.81 -3.59 18.52
CA ASP A 192 -6.61 -3.16 19.23
C ASP A 192 -6.96 -2.52 20.58
N GLN A 193 -7.93 -1.61 20.58
CA GLN A 193 -8.40 -0.92 21.79
C GLN A 193 -8.94 -1.91 22.82
N MET A 194 -9.74 -2.89 22.40
CA MET A 194 -10.29 -3.90 23.31
C MET A 194 -9.19 -4.80 23.86
N PHE A 195 -8.22 -5.17 23.03
CA PHE A 195 -7.08 -5.99 23.46
C PHE A 195 -6.25 -5.26 24.51
N VAL A 196 -5.83 -4.02 24.26
CA VAL A 196 -5.04 -3.22 25.21
C VAL A 196 -5.81 -2.97 26.52
N ASN A 197 -7.11 -2.66 26.46
CA ASN A 197 -7.91 -2.45 27.66
C ASN A 197 -8.00 -3.70 28.57
N ASN A 198 -7.84 -4.90 28.01
CA ASN A 198 -7.85 -6.14 28.79
C ASN A 198 -6.45 -6.55 29.29
N LEU A 199 -5.39 -5.83 28.89
CA LEU A 199 -4.04 -5.99 29.46
C LEU A 199 -3.79 -5.09 30.67
N GLN A 200 -4.69 -4.15 30.95
CA GLN A 200 -4.66 -3.27 32.14
C GLN A 200 -5.14 -4.03 33.36
#